data_f85bb0f928233e004ed6333a80e2a4da
#
_entry.id   f85bb0f928233e004ed6333a80e2a4da
#
_cell.length_a   1.000
_cell.length_b   1.000
_cell.length_c   1.000
_cell.angle_alpha   90.00
_cell.angle_beta   90.00
_cell.angle_gamma   90.00
#
_symmetry.space_group_name_H-M   'P 1'
#
loop_
_entity.id
_entity.type
_entity.pdbx_description
1 polymer ?
#
loop_
_entity_poly.entity_id
_entity_poly.type
_entity_poly.pdbx_seq_one_letter_code
_entity_poly.pdbx_strand_id
1 'polypeptide(L)'
;AGVTPKEYVDHIVAGIKDLWKLMDIDYSDFIRTTDERHVKSVQKIFRKLYDQGDIYKSEYEGWYCTPCESFWTELQLKDGCCPDCGRPVEKTREESYFFRLSKYQDWLIDYIKTHPDFIQPPTRTAEMLNNFLIPGLQDLCVSRTSLKWGIPVDFDPKHTVYVWVDALTNYINALGYNSDDDSLFKKYWPADIHLVGKEIV
;
A
#
# COMPACT_ATOMS: atom_id res chain seq x y z
N ALA A 1 -5.61 26.15 3.11
CA ALA A 1 -5.10 26.20 4.47
C ALA A 1 -3.74 26.92 4.61
N GLY A 2 -3.01 27.29 3.54
CA GLY A 2 -1.79 28.12 3.59
C GLY A 2 -0.51 27.39 4.04
N VAL A 3 -0.55 26.06 4.21
CA VAL A 3 0.63 25.23 4.52
C VAL A 3 0.80 24.14 3.46
N THR A 4 2.02 23.69 3.27
CA THR A 4 2.30 22.56 2.35
C THR A 4 1.75 21.23 2.91
N PRO A 5 1.48 20.23 2.06
CA PRO A 5 1.08 18.91 2.52
C PRO A 5 2.04 18.32 3.57
N LYS A 6 3.35 18.50 3.37
CA LYS A 6 4.36 18.02 4.32
C LYS A 6 4.26 18.69 5.67
N GLU A 7 4.17 20.03 5.73
CA GLU A 7 4.00 20.76 6.99
C GLU A 7 2.72 20.35 7.73
N TYR A 8 1.65 20.10 6.98
CA TYR A 8 0.39 19.64 7.57
C TYR A 8 0.55 18.27 8.24
N VAL A 9 1.13 17.27 7.55
CA VAL A 9 1.32 15.95 8.14
C VAL A 9 2.39 15.94 9.24
N ASP A 10 3.39 16.83 9.19
CA ASP A 10 4.38 17.00 10.26
C ASP A 10 3.69 17.46 11.56
N HIS A 11 2.74 18.39 11.46
CA HIS A 11 1.95 18.83 12.61
C HIS A 11 1.09 17.70 13.20
N ILE A 12 0.41 16.93 12.36
CA ILE A 12 -0.40 15.78 12.81
C ILE A 12 0.48 14.74 13.53
N VAL A 13 1.64 14.41 12.95
CA VAL A 13 2.58 13.43 13.54
C VAL A 13 3.11 13.90 14.89
N ALA A 14 3.36 15.19 15.07
CA ALA A 14 3.76 15.73 16.38
C ALA A 14 2.69 15.41 17.45
N GLY A 15 1.41 15.64 17.15
CA GLY A 15 0.32 15.31 18.06
C GLY A 15 0.19 13.80 18.34
N ILE A 16 0.43 12.96 17.34
CA ILE A 16 0.45 11.49 17.53
C ILE A 16 1.57 11.08 18.51
N LYS A 17 2.77 11.63 18.33
CA LYS A 17 3.91 11.33 19.23
C LYS A 17 3.66 11.80 20.65
N ASP A 18 3.02 12.95 20.85
CA ASP A 18 2.63 13.44 22.17
C ASP A 18 1.60 12.51 22.82
N LEU A 19 0.61 12.02 22.05
CA LEU A 19 -0.37 11.03 22.53
C LEU A 19 0.33 9.73 22.94
N TRP A 20 1.26 9.22 22.12
CA TRP A 20 1.99 7.98 22.42
C TRP A 20 2.83 8.13 23.69
N LYS A 21 3.47 9.28 23.89
CA LYS A 21 4.17 9.60 25.12
C LYS A 21 3.23 9.61 26.35
N LEU A 22 2.03 10.18 26.20
CA LEU A 22 1.03 10.19 27.25
C LEU A 22 0.55 8.76 27.60
N MET A 23 0.49 7.88 26.61
CA MET A 23 0.06 6.48 26.76
C MET A 23 1.21 5.54 27.14
N ASP A 24 2.41 6.06 27.41
CA ASP A 24 3.60 5.29 27.74
C ASP A 24 3.95 4.23 26.66
N ILE A 25 3.73 4.60 25.38
CA ILE A 25 4.07 3.74 24.24
C ILE A 25 5.52 3.99 23.86
N ASP A 26 6.37 2.97 24.02
CA ASP A 26 7.75 2.94 23.56
C ASP A 26 7.88 2.24 22.21
N TYR A 27 8.75 2.75 21.34
CA TYR A 27 9.00 2.20 20.01
C TYR A 27 10.45 2.40 19.59
N SER A 28 11.03 1.42 18.91
CA SER A 28 12.43 1.48 18.47
C SER A 28 12.64 2.39 17.26
N ASP A 29 11.63 2.50 16.39
CA ASP A 29 11.66 3.37 15.20
C ASP A 29 10.26 3.88 14.86
N PHE A 30 10.20 5.07 14.27
CA PHE A 30 8.98 5.69 13.77
C PHE A 30 9.23 6.13 12.33
N ILE A 31 8.99 5.23 11.39
CA ILE A 31 9.17 5.51 9.96
C ILE A 31 7.96 6.27 9.41
N ARG A 32 8.24 7.19 8.48
CA ARG A 32 7.23 7.94 7.75
C ARG A 32 7.41 7.75 6.25
N THR A 33 6.33 7.74 5.50
CA THR A 33 6.36 7.68 4.04
C THR A 33 7.01 8.91 3.40
N THR A 34 7.16 10.00 4.16
CA THR A 34 7.89 11.22 3.76
C THR A 34 9.40 11.19 4.08
N ASP A 35 9.89 10.16 4.76
CA ASP A 35 11.31 10.02 5.08
C ASP A 35 12.10 9.64 3.83
N GLU A 36 13.24 10.30 3.62
CA GLU A 36 14.08 10.06 2.44
C GLU A 36 14.54 8.60 2.33
N ARG A 37 14.84 7.95 3.46
CA ARG A 37 15.20 6.53 3.52
C ARG A 37 14.07 5.63 2.99
N HIS A 38 12.82 5.96 3.32
CA HIS A 38 11.65 5.24 2.83
C HIS A 38 11.44 5.49 1.33
N VAL A 39 11.45 6.74 0.90
CA VAL A 39 11.29 7.12 -0.51
C VAL A 39 12.28 6.38 -1.41
N LYS A 40 13.56 6.37 -1.06
CA LYS A 40 14.60 5.66 -1.81
C LYS A 40 14.38 4.16 -1.87
N SER A 41 13.96 3.56 -0.76
CA SER A 41 13.70 2.12 -0.70
C SER A 41 12.47 1.73 -1.52
N VAL A 42 11.39 2.51 -1.46
CA VAL A 42 10.19 2.29 -2.29
C VAL A 42 10.53 2.34 -3.78
N GLN A 43 11.30 3.33 -4.22
CA GLN A 43 11.72 3.45 -5.61
C GLN A 43 12.54 2.22 -6.06
N LYS A 44 13.48 1.75 -5.24
CA LYS A 44 14.27 0.54 -5.52
C LYS A 44 13.39 -0.71 -5.57
N ILE A 45 12.42 -0.85 -4.67
CA ILE A 45 11.48 -1.98 -4.64
C ILE A 45 10.61 -1.96 -5.89
N PHE A 46 10.03 -0.81 -6.23
CA PHE A 46 9.19 -0.65 -7.41
C PHE A 46 9.94 -1.02 -8.70
N ARG A 47 11.16 -0.52 -8.86
CA ARG A 47 12.04 -0.85 -9.99
C ARG A 47 12.35 -2.35 -10.03
N LYS A 48 12.71 -2.96 -8.89
CA LYS A 48 12.98 -4.40 -8.81
C LYS A 48 11.79 -5.23 -9.26
N LEU A 49 10.59 -4.91 -8.81
CA LEU A 49 9.36 -5.60 -9.21
C LEU A 49 9.05 -5.39 -10.69
N TYR A 50 9.33 -4.21 -11.23
CA TYR A 50 9.20 -3.93 -12.66
C TYR A 50 10.19 -4.74 -13.49
N ASP A 51 11.47 -4.76 -13.13
CA ASP A 51 12.52 -5.50 -13.84
C ASP A 51 12.28 -7.02 -13.80
N GLN A 52 11.63 -7.52 -12.74
CA GLN A 52 11.21 -8.93 -12.63
C GLN A 52 9.95 -9.26 -13.45
N GLY A 53 9.28 -8.26 -14.01
CA GLY A 53 8.02 -8.42 -14.73
C GLY A 53 6.80 -8.61 -13.81
N ASP A 54 6.94 -8.36 -12.52
CA ASP A 54 5.84 -8.41 -11.55
C ASP A 54 5.03 -7.11 -11.54
N ILE A 55 5.61 -6.01 -12.03
CA ILE A 55 4.90 -4.77 -12.34
C ILE A 55 4.91 -4.58 -13.86
N TYR A 56 3.79 -4.20 -14.42
CA TYR A 56 3.63 -3.90 -15.84
C TYR A 56 2.77 -2.67 -16.05
N LYS A 57 2.96 -2.00 -17.18
CA LYS A 57 2.19 -0.81 -17.57
C LYS A 57 0.94 -1.22 -18.32
N SER A 58 -0.19 -0.62 -17.97
CA SER A 58 -1.48 -0.83 -18.62
C SER A 58 -2.36 0.41 -18.46
N GLU A 59 -3.54 0.37 -19.05
CA GLU A 59 -4.54 1.41 -18.87
C GLU A 59 -5.63 0.91 -17.92
N TYR A 60 -5.93 1.71 -16.93
CA TYR A 60 -7.07 1.49 -16.05
C TYR A 60 -8.27 2.30 -16.55
N GLU A 61 -9.36 1.62 -16.77
CA GLU A 61 -10.66 2.26 -17.06
C GLU A 61 -11.62 1.94 -15.91
N GLY A 62 -12.18 2.97 -15.31
CA GLY A 62 -13.08 2.83 -14.18
C GLY A 62 -13.87 4.09 -13.89
N TRP A 63 -14.78 3.99 -12.94
CA TRP A 63 -15.58 5.11 -12.46
C TRP A 63 -14.83 5.86 -11.36
N TYR A 64 -14.42 7.09 -11.64
CA TYR A 64 -13.60 7.89 -10.73
C TYR A 64 -14.45 8.90 -9.97
N CYS A 65 -14.28 8.92 -8.66
CA CYS A 65 -14.85 9.94 -7.79
C CYS A 65 -13.76 10.96 -7.45
N THR A 66 -13.82 12.14 -8.09
CA THR A 66 -12.83 13.21 -7.86
C THR A 66 -12.73 13.65 -6.39
N PRO A 67 -13.85 13.84 -5.63
CA PRO A 67 -13.74 14.26 -4.24
C PRO A 67 -13.18 13.21 -3.27
N CYS A 68 -13.33 11.91 -3.58
CA CYS A 68 -12.78 10.81 -2.77
C CYS A 68 -11.46 10.30 -3.30
N GLU A 69 -11.05 10.78 -4.51
CA GLU A 69 -9.86 10.30 -5.22
C GLU A 69 -9.82 8.76 -5.37
N SER A 70 -11.00 8.15 -5.58
CA SER A 70 -11.20 6.71 -5.57
C SER A 70 -11.78 6.22 -6.89
N PHE A 71 -11.30 5.06 -7.36
CA PHE A 71 -11.89 4.34 -8.47
C PHE A 71 -12.84 3.26 -7.98
N TRP A 72 -13.89 3.07 -8.77
CA TRP A 72 -14.94 2.09 -8.51
C TRP A 72 -15.22 1.28 -9.76
N THR A 73 -15.51 0.02 -9.59
CA THR A 73 -16.12 -0.79 -10.65
C THR A 73 -17.60 -0.44 -10.75
N GLU A 74 -18.19 -0.69 -11.90
CA GLU A 74 -19.63 -0.42 -12.11
C GLU A 74 -20.51 -1.13 -11.07
N LEU A 75 -20.13 -2.34 -10.65
CA LEU A 75 -20.82 -3.12 -9.63
C LEU A 75 -20.76 -2.52 -8.22
N GLN A 76 -19.76 -1.72 -7.95
CA GLN A 76 -19.57 -1.09 -6.64
C GLN A 76 -20.36 0.23 -6.52
N LEU A 77 -20.78 0.81 -7.63
CA LEU A 77 -21.54 2.05 -7.61
C LEU A 77 -22.91 1.86 -6.95
N LYS A 78 -23.36 2.89 -6.25
CA LYS A 78 -24.73 2.98 -5.70
C LYS A 78 -25.50 4.00 -6.54
N ASP A 79 -26.45 3.52 -7.32
CA ASP A 79 -27.26 4.35 -8.24
C ASP A 79 -26.40 5.23 -9.18
N GLY A 80 -25.27 4.68 -9.68
CA GLY A 80 -24.35 5.41 -10.54
C GLY A 80 -23.47 6.45 -9.83
N CYS A 81 -23.46 6.43 -8.49
CA CYS A 81 -22.71 7.35 -7.66
C CYS A 81 -21.64 6.63 -6.81
N CYS A 82 -20.70 7.42 -6.31
CA CYS A 82 -19.68 6.95 -5.38
C CYS A 82 -20.30 6.33 -4.13
N PRO A 83 -19.95 5.09 -3.74
CA PRO A 83 -20.53 4.45 -2.57
C PRO A 83 -20.16 5.11 -1.24
N ASP A 84 -19.02 5.84 -1.21
CA ASP A 84 -18.54 6.51 0.00
C ASP A 84 -19.16 7.87 0.24
N CYS A 85 -19.26 8.72 -0.80
CA CYS A 85 -19.71 10.10 -0.61
C CYS A 85 -21.04 10.43 -1.32
N GLY A 86 -21.60 9.49 -2.10
CA GLY A 86 -22.87 9.67 -2.82
C GLY A 86 -22.81 10.65 -4.00
N ARG A 87 -21.64 11.16 -4.38
CA ARG A 87 -21.48 12.10 -5.50
C ARG A 87 -21.39 11.37 -6.83
N PRO A 88 -21.77 12.03 -7.94
CA PRO A 88 -21.58 11.48 -9.29
C PRO A 88 -20.12 11.11 -9.53
N VAL A 89 -19.91 10.03 -10.27
CA VAL A 89 -18.61 9.55 -10.73
C VAL A 89 -18.47 9.72 -12.23
N GLU A 90 -17.25 9.88 -12.72
CA GLU A 90 -16.96 10.03 -14.13
C GLU A 90 -16.19 8.81 -14.64
N LYS A 91 -16.54 8.33 -15.84
CA LYS A 91 -15.77 7.26 -16.46
C LYS A 91 -14.46 7.84 -16.96
N THR A 92 -13.36 7.32 -16.40
CA THR A 92 -12.01 7.83 -16.67
C THR A 92 -11.09 6.69 -17.08
N ARG A 93 -10.14 7.01 -17.96
CA ARG A 93 -9.09 6.12 -18.40
C ARG A 93 -7.75 6.74 -18.05
N GLU A 94 -6.95 6.00 -17.29
CA GLU A 94 -5.64 6.45 -16.82
C GLU A 94 -4.58 5.40 -17.11
N GLU A 95 -3.44 5.80 -17.66
CA GLU A 95 -2.26 4.96 -17.76
C GLU A 95 -1.70 4.73 -16.35
N SER A 96 -1.49 3.48 -15.98
CA SER A 96 -1.04 3.10 -14.64
C SER A 96 -0.13 1.88 -14.67
N TYR A 97 0.66 1.71 -13.64
CA TYR A 97 1.38 0.46 -13.38
C TYR A 97 0.54 -0.47 -12.53
N PHE A 98 0.61 -1.76 -12.84
CA PHE A 98 -0.13 -2.83 -12.15
C PHE A 98 0.84 -3.86 -11.60
N PHE A 99 0.63 -4.28 -10.35
CA PHE A 99 1.32 -5.40 -9.75
C PHE A 99 0.53 -6.69 -10.02
N ARG A 100 1.22 -7.72 -10.52
CA ARG A 100 0.64 -9.05 -10.82
C ARG A 100 0.32 -9.83 -9.55
N LEU A 101 -0.61 -9.32 -8.76
CA LEU A 101 -1.02 -9.95 -7.51
C LEU A 101 -1.62 -11.34 -7.76
N SER A 102 -2.37 -11.50 -8.87
CA SER A 102 -2.94 -12.78 -9.32
C SER A 102 -1.89 -13.88 -9.49
N LYS A 103 -0.67 -13.56 -9.88
CA LYS A 103 0.45 -14.50 -10.02
C LYS A 103 0.80 -15.23 -8.71
N TYR A 104 0.56 -14.58 -7.58
CA TYR A 104 0.93 -15.08 -6.26
C TYR A 104 -0.19 -15.82 -5.52
N GLN A 105 -1.38 -15.88 -6.10
CA GLN A 105 -2.59 -16.42 -5.46
C GLN A 105 -2.40 -17.85 -4.97
N ASP A 106 -2.03 -18.77 -5.87
CA ASP A 106 -1.94 -20.19 -5.53
C ASP A 106 -0.85 -20.44 -4.50
N TRP A 107 0.28 -19.72 -4.62
CA TRP A 107 1.35 -19.76 -3.63
C TRP A 107 0.89 -19.28 -2.26
N LEU A 108 0.12 -18.17 -2.20
CA LEU A 108 -0.42 -17.64 -0.93
C LEU A 108 -1.42 -18.62 -0.29
N ILE A 109 -2.30 -19.21 -1.09
CA ILE A 109 -3.26 -20.21 -0.59
C ILE A 109 -2.53 -21.41 0.01
N ASP A 110 -1.55 -21.94 -0.69
CA ASP A 110 -0.75 -23.08 -0.21
C ASP A 110 0.04 -22.70 1.06
N TYR A 111 0.69 -21.56 1.06
CA TYR A 111 1.46 -21.06 2.19
C TYR A 111 0.59 -20.91 3.44
N ILE A 112 -0.57 -20.26 3.33
CA ILE A 112 -1.50 -20.06 4.46
C ILE A 112 -2.02 -21.42 4.98
N LYS A 113 -2.34 -22.36 4.10
CA LYS A 113 -2.81 -23.69 4.51
C LYS A 113 -1.76 -24.54 5.20
N THR A 114 -0.50 -24.37 4.80
CA THR A 114 0.63 -25.13 5.37
C THR A 114 1.23 -24.44 6.61
N HIS A 115 0.89 -23.17 6.86
CA HIS A 115 1.35 -22.37 8.00
C HIS A 115 0.15 -21.80 8.77
N PRO A 116 -0.55 -22.63 9.59
CA PRO A 116 -1.83 -22.24 10.21
C PRO A 116 -1.71 -21.06 11.18
N ASP A 117 -0.51 -20.76 11.66
CA ASP A 117 -0.25 -19.64 12.56
C ASP A 117 0.15 -18.34 11.83
N PHE A 118 0.23 -18.36 10.49
CA PHE A 118 0.67 -17.21 9.70
C PHE A 118 -0.28 -16.02 9.80
N ILE A 119 -1.60 -16.26 9.82
CA ILE A 119 -2.61 -15.21 10.02
C ILE A 119 -3.40 -15.51 11.29
N GLN A 120 -3.42 -14.56 12.23
CA GLN A 120 -4.11 -14.67 13.50
C GLN A 120 -5.08 -13.49 13.71
N PRO A 121 -6.22 -13.70 14.37
CA PRO A 121 -6.77 -14.98 14.83
C PRO A 121 -7.30 -15.85 13.66
N PRO A 122 -7.56 -17.16 13.85
CA PRO A 122 -7.96 -18.10 12.79
C PRO A 122 -9.20 -17.67 11.99
N THR A 123 -10.09 -16.86 12.58
CA THR A 123 -11.24 -16.28 11.89
C THR A 123 -10.80 -15.39 10.73
N ARG A 124 -9.66 -14.69 10.86
CA ARG A 124 -9.09 -13.85 9.79
C ARG A 124 -8.48 -14.69 8.68
N THR A 125 -7.86 -15.82 9.03
CA THR A 125 -7.37 -16.79 8.04
C THR A 125 -8.52 -17.26 7.14
N ALA A 126 -9.65 -17.66 7.74
CA ALA A 126 -10.84 -18.10 6.99
C ALA A 126 -11.42 -16.97 6.13
N GLU A 127 -11.46 -15.74 6.65
CA GLU A 127 -11.91 -14.55 5.90
C GLU A 127 -11.05 -14.28 4.68
N MET A 128 -9.72 -14.29 4.84
CA MET A 128 -8.78 -14.07 3.74
C MET A 128 -8.91 -15.15 2.66
N LEU A 129 -8.95 -16.41 3.06
CA LEU A 129 -9.08 -17.52 2.12
C LEU A 129 -10.40 -17.46 1.35
N ASN A 130 -11.53 -17.34 2.06
CA ASN A 130 -12.85 -17.50 1.46
C ASN A 130 -13.35 -16.28 0.70
N ASN A 131 -13.01 -15.07 1.18
CA ASN A 131 -13.56 -13.84 0.60
C ASN A 131 -12.65 -13.22 -0.47
N PHE A 132 -11.35 -13.51 -0.46
CA PHE A 132 -10.38 -12.88 -1.34
C PHE A 132 -9.58 -13.87 -2.17
N LEU A 133 -8.90 -14.82 -1.55
CA LEU A 133 -7.95 -15.69 -2.26
C LEU A 133 -8.64 -16.74 -3.12
N ILE A 134 -9.61 -17.49 -2.59
CA ILE A 134 -10.31 -18.56 -3.33
C ILE A 134 -11.17 -18.00 -4.48
N PRO A 135 -11.89 -16.89 -4.32
CA PRO A 135 -12.62 -16.27 -5.42
C PRO A 135 -11.76 -15.76 -6.56
N GLY A 136 -10.49 -15.45 -6.30
CA GLY A 136 -9.52 -15.01 -7.27
C GLY A 136 -9.01 -13.58 -7.02
N LEU A 137 -7.68 -13.44 -6.96
CA LEU A 137 -7.02 -12.14 -6.86
C LEU A 137 -6.96 -11.46 -8.23
N GLN A 138 -7.15 -10.16 -8.23
CA GLN A 138 -6.94 -9.31 -9.40
C GLN A 138 -5.62 -8.56 -9.25
N ASP A 139 -5.03 -8.19 -10.39
CA ASP A 139 -3.82 -7.37 -10.40
C ASP A 139 -4.12 -6.00 -9.83
N LEU A 140 -3.22 -5.51 -9.01
CA LEU A 140 -3.41 -4.29 -8.22
C LEU A 140 -2.79 -3.07 -8.93
N CYS A 141 -3.57 -2.02 -9.11
CA CYS A 141 -3.05 -0.73 -9.58
C CYS A 141 -2.09 -0.15 -8.52
N VAL A 142 -0.84 0.11 -8.91
CA VAL A 142 0.23 0.54 -8.00
C VAL A 142 0.86 1.89 -8.36
N SER A 143 0.29 2.61 -9.32
CA SER A 143 0.70 3.98 -9.62
C SER A 143 -0.47 4.85 -10.09
N ARG A 144 -0.27 6.18 -10.03
CA ARG A 144 -1.23 7.18 -10.47
C ARG A 144 -0.52 8.29 -11.21
N THR A 145 -1.17 8.88 -12.21
CA THR A 145 -0.72 10.10 -12.90
C THR A 145 -1.44 11.35 -12.40
N SER A 146 -2.62 11.17 -11.82
CA SER A 146 -3.45 12.26 -11.29
C SER A 146 -2.94 12.82 -9.96
N LEU A 147 -2.22 12.02 -9.17
CA LEU A 147 -1.64 12.45 -7.89
C LEU A 147 -0.26 13.07 -8.10
N LYS A 148 -0.08 14.29 -7.60
CA LYS A 148 1.19 15.02 -7.70
C LYS A 148 2.04 14.96 -6.43
N TRP A 149 1.44 14.61 -5.30
CA TRP A 149 2.13 14.49 -4.02
C TRP A 149 2.26 13.02 -3.63
N GLY A 150 3.47 12.55 -3.48
CA GLY A 150 3.83 11.17 -3.17
C GLY A 150 5.21 10.83 -3.72
N ILE A 151 5.53 9.55 -3.77
CA ILE A 151 6.82 9.05 -4.25
C ILE A 151 6.76 8.88 -5.77
N PRO A 152 7.57 9.62 -6.55
CA PRO A 152 7.60 9.44 -8.00
C PRO A 152 8.24 8.09 -8.36
N VAL A 153 7.72 7.44 -9.39
CA VAL A 153 8.39 6.31 -10.03
C VAL A 153 9.67 6.83 -10.67
N ASP A 154 10.83 6.34 -10.24
CA ASP A 154 12.13 6.93 -10.59
C ASP A 154 12.48 6.87 -12.10
N PHE A 155 11.99 5.84 -12.81
CA PHE A 155 12.19 5.69 -14.26
C PHE A 155 11.04 6.24 -15.10
N ASP A 156 9.92 6.62 -14.48
CA ASP A 156 8.77 7.27 -15.13
C ASP A 156 8.11 8.29 -14.19
N PRO A 157 8.71 9.48 -14.03
CA PRO A 157 8.27 10.48 -13.04
C PRO A 157 6.89 11.07 -13.27
N LYS A 158 6.20 10.72 -14.38
CA LYS A 158 4.78 11.05 -14.57
C LYS A 158 3.89 10.33 -13.56
N HIS A 159 4.34 9.15 -13.10
CA HIS A 159 3.63 8.30 -12.18
C HIS A 159 4.10 8.52 -10.75
N THR A 160 3.15 8.61 -9.84
CA THR A 160 3.36 8.56 -8.40
C THR A 160 3.02 7.16 -7.92
N VAL A 161 3.87 6.57 -7.09
CA VAL A 161 3.61 5.26 -6.48
C VAL A 161 2.33 5.34 -5.65
N TYR A 162 1.43 4.37 -5.86
CA TYR A 162 0.15 4.34 -5.16
C TYR A 162 0.31 3.77 -3.76
N VAL A 163 -0.60 4.17 -2.86
CA VAL A 163 -0.54 3.98 -1.41
C VAL A 163 -0.14 2.58 -0.96
N TRP A 164 -0.58 1.53 -1.63
CA TRP A 164 -0.34 0.16 -1.17
C TRP A 164 1.14 -0.24 -1.24
N VAL A 165 1.84 0.04 -2.32
CA VAL A 165 3.29 -0.22 -2.40
C VAL A 165 4.06 0.74 -1.51
N ASP A 166 3.66 2.02 -1.46
CA ASP A 166 4.26 3.01 -0.58
C ASP A 166 4.10 2.59 0.89
N ALA A 167 2.88 2.48 1.38
CA ALA A 167 2.61 2.25 2.79
C ALA A 167 3.07 0.87 3.28
N LEU A 168 2.82 -0.22 2.52
CA LEU A 168 3.09 -1.57 3.00
C LEU A 168 4.57 -1.94 3.01
N THR A 169 5.41 -1.27 2.23
CA THR A 169 6.85 -1.50 2.27
C THR A 169 7.55 -0.82 3.46
N ASN A 170 6.86 0.06 4.20
CA ASN A 170 7.47 0.73 5.36
C ASN A 170 8.02 -0.24 6.40
N TYR A 171 7.37 -1.38 6.61
CA TYR A 171 7.78 -2.38 7.61
C TYR A 171 9.20 -2.91 7.36
N ILE A 172 9.54 -3.19 6.11
CA ILE A 172 10.88 -3.64 5.75
C ILE A 172 11.85 -2.48 5.53
N ASN A 173 11.35 -1.34 5.09
CA ASN A 173 12.18 -0.14 4.87
C ASN A 173 12.69 0.44 6.19
N ALA A 174 11.91 0.34 7.28
CA ALA A 174 12.36 0.71 8.62
C ALA A 174 13.58 -0.11 9.08
N LEU A 175 13.69 -1.35 8.61
CA LEU A 175 14.81 -2.24 8.89
C LEU A 175 15.99 -2.07 7.91
N GLY A 176 15.89 -1.13 6.98
CA GLY A 176 16.95 -0.87 5.99
C GLY A 176 16.95 -1.83 4.79
N TYR A 177 15.84 -2.47 4.47
CA TYR A 177 15.76 -3.33 3.29
C TYR A 177 16.22 -2.59 2.02
N ASN A 178 17.13 -3.22 1.28
CA ASN A 178 17.68 -2.70 0.03
C ASN A 178 18.37 -1.33 0.15
N SER A 179 18.83 -0.96 1.35
CA SER A 179 19.66 0.21 1.64
C SER A 179 21.14 -0.16 1.72
N ASP A 180 22.00 0.83 1.98
CA ASP A 180 23.43 0.62 2.14
C ASP A 180 23.75 -0.11 3.46
N ASP A 181 22.88 -0.03 4.45
CA ASP A 181 22.93 -0.80 5.69
C ASP A 181 21.62 -1.58 5.89
N ASP A 182 21.66 -2.87 5.56
CA ASP A 182 20.56 -3.81 5.71
C ASP A 182 20.73 -4.76 6.93
N SER A 183 21.59 -4.40 7.85
CA SER A 183 21.94 -5.23 9.02
C SER A 183 20.74 -5.54 9.90
N LEU A 184 19.86 -4.55 10.13
CA LEU A 184 18.65 -4.76 10.92
C LEU A 184 17.66 -5.65 10.16
N PHE A 185 17.54 -5.49 8.84
CA PHE A 185 16.69 -6.36 8.03
C PHE A 185 17.16 -7.82 8.11
N LYS A 186 18.43 -8.08 7.94
CA LYS A 186 19.00 -9.44 8.04
C LYS A 186 18.84 -10.06 9.42
N LYS A 187 18.81 -9.22 10.46
CA LYS A 187 18.69 -9.68 11.86
C LYS A 187 17.25 -9.94 12.28
N TYR A 188 16.29 -9.11 11.85
CA TYR A 188 14.94 -9.09 12.39
C TYR A 188 13.84 -9.48 11.39
N TRP A 189 14.19 -9.69 10.11
CA TRP A 189 13.22 -10.16 9.14
C TRP A 189 13.48 -11.62 8.77
N PRO A 190 12.46 -12.50 8.67
CA PRO A 190 11.03 -12.18 8.88
C PRO A 190 10.71 -11.85 10.32
N ALA A 191 9.73 -10.98 10.54
CA ALA A 191 9.27 -10.55 11.85
C ALA A 191 8.59 -11.71 12.60
N ASP A 192 8.75 -11.77 13.92
CA ASP A 192 8.02 -12.71 14.78
C ASP A 192 6.52 -12.39 14.79
N ILE A 193 6.16 -11.10 14.79
CA ILE A 193 4.80 -10.60 14.73
C ILE A 193 4.75 -9.41 13.79
N HIS A 194 3.83 -9.45 12.82
CA HIS A 194 3.48 -8.33 11.96
C HIS A 194 2.03 -7.92 12.25
N LEU A 195 1.86 -6.82 12.98
CA LEU A 195 0.55 -6.33 13.38
C LEU A 195 0.03 -5.31 12.36
N VAL A 196 -1.14 -5.58 11.80
CA VAL A 196 -1.79 -4.69 10.82
C VAL A 196 -3.26 -4.49 11.18
N GLY A 197 -3.84 -3.37 10.76
CA GLY A 197 -5.28 -3.16 10.84
C GLY A 197 -6.04 -4.12 9.91
N LYS A 198 -7.25 -4.52 10.31
CA LYS A 198 -8.06 -5.49 9.52
C LYS A 198 -8.39 -5.02 8.10
N GLU A 199 -8.36 -3.72 7.87
CA GLU A 199 -8.64 -3.09 6.58
C GLU A 199 -7.44 -3.15 5.62
N ILE A 200 -6.27 -3.56 6.13
CA ILE A 200 -5.02 -3.61 5.37
C ILE A 200 -4.77 -5.02 4.79
N VAL A 201 -5.37 -6.03 5.39
CA VAL A 201 -5.18 -7.45 5.00
C VAL A 201 -6.11 -7.82 3.86
#